data_303cc2fa3e043f8052150ac946c815c9
#
_entry.id   303cc2fa3e043f8052150ac946c815c9
#
_cell.length_a   1.000
_cell.length_b   1.000
_cell.length_c   1.000
_cell.angle_alpha   90.00
_cell.angle_beta   90.00
_cell.angle_gamma   90.00
#
_symmetry.space_group_name_H-M   'P 1'
#
loop_
_entity.id
_entity.type
_entity.pdbx_description
1 polymer ?
#
loop_
_entity_poly.entity_id
_entity_poly.type
_entity_poly.pdbx_seq_one_letter_code
_entity_poly.pdbx_strand_id
1 'polypeptide(L)'
;MTKSNEQNILVGIDVGSTTTKIVAVDANDRHQLLFSDYARHHANQIASVIRSIKKFCGHIRDKKIRLCLTGSGAKPVASILKVPFVQEVAANAIALQDQFDQVGTAIELGGQDAKMIFFKDSENGQSQSVSDMRMNGSCAGGTGAFIDEIASVL
;
A
#
# COMPACT_ATOMS: atom_id res chain seq x y z
N MET A 1 -8.74 26.03 28.71
CA MET A 1 -9.10 24.68 28.21
C MET A 1 -8.19 24.38 27.03
N THR A 2 -7.06 23.76 27.26
CA THR A 2 -6.14 23.31 26.23
C THR A 2 -6.82 22.18 25.47
N LYS A 3 -7.18 22.41 24.20
CA LYS A 3 -7.56 21.33 23.29
C LYS A 3 -6.37 20.36 23.29
N SER A 4 -6.55 19.17 23.85
CA SER A 4 -5.62 18.08 23.68
C SER A 4 -5.50 17.88 22.18
N ASN A 5 -4.32 18.09 21.64
CA ASN A 5 -3.99 17.84 20.23
C ASN A 5 -4.02 16.31 20.08
N GLU A 6 -5.24 15.75 19.93
CA GLU A 6 -5.40 14.30 19.69
C GLU A 6 -4.75 13.99 18.36
N GLN A 7 -3.52 13.53 18.43
CA GLN A 7 -2.77 13.12 17.25
C GLN A 7 -3.51 11.96 16.59
N ASN A 8 -4.16 12.23 15.48
CA ASN A 8 -4.80 11.24 14.65
C ASN A 8 -3.75 10.56 13.76
N ILE A 9 -3.85 9.25 13.59
CA ILE A 9 -2.92 8.45 12.79
C ILE A 9 -3.65 7.81 11.63
N LEU A 10 -3.09 7.93 10.45
CA LEU A 10 -3.55 7.21 9.26
C LEU A 10 -2.68 5.96 9.10
N VAL A 11 -3.32 4.80 9.00
CA VAL A 11 -2.65 3.51 8.85
C VAL A 11 -3.11 2.85 7.56
N GLY A 12 -2.15 2.50 6.71
CA GLY A 12 -2.37 1.69 5.52
C GLY A 12 -1.75 0.31 5.67
N ILE A 13 -2.47 -0.74 5.25
CA ILE A 13 -1.94 -2.10 5.16
C ILE A 13 -2.11 -2.60 3.73
N ASP A 14 -1.00 -2.93 3.09
CA ASP A 14 -0.97 -3.63 1.80
C ASP A 14 -0.74 -5.12 2.04
N VAL A 15 -1.70 -5.93 1.63
CA VAL A 15 -1.61 -7.40 1.66
C VAL A 15 -1.49 -7.90 0.22
N GLY A 16 -0.25 -7.98 -0.25
CA GLY A 16 0.04 -8.50 -1.59
C GLY A 16 -0.01 -10.02 -1.68
N SER A 17 0.43 -10.56 -2.79
CA SER A 17 0.49 -12.01 -3.04
C SER A 17 1.55 -12.72 -2.18
N THR A 18 2.65 -12.05 -1.85
CA THR A 18 3.80 -12.64 -1.14
C THR A 18 4.11 -11.94 0.18
N THR A 19 3.72 -10.67 0.32
CA THR A 19 4.16 -9.79 1.41
C THR A 19 3.00 -9.03 2.03
N THR A 20 3.17 -8.66 3.30
CA THR A 20 2.33 -7.71 4.03
C THR A 20 3.19 -6.50 4.39
N LYS A 21 2.68 -5.32 4.10
CA LYS A 21 3.31 -4.04 4.47
C LYS A 21 2.33 -3.23 5.31
N ILE A 22 2.82 -2.55 6.31
CA ILE A 22 2.04 -1.60 7.11
C ILE A 22 2.80 -0.28 7.19
N VAL A 23 2.09 0.81 7.02
CA VAL A 23 2.61 2.17 7.15
C VAL A 23 1.67 2.98 8.01
N ALA A 24 2.20 3.75 8.94
CA ALA A 24 1.45 4.71 9.73
C ALA A 24 2.08 6.11 9.60
N VAL A 25 1.24 7.10 9.31
CA VAL A 25 1.64 8.50 9.14
C VAL A 25 0.79 9.42 10.03
N ASP A 26 1.29 10.61 10.34
CA ASP A 26 0.50 11.62 11.02
C ASP A 26 -0.63 12.12 10.10
N ALA A 27 -1.82 12.29 10.64
CA ALA A 27 -2.96 12.75 9.84
C ALA A 27 -2.87 14.24 9.45
N ASN A 28 -2.07 15.03 10.16
CA ASN A 28 -1.85 16.44 9.87
C ASN A 28 -0.64 16.67 8.95
N ASP A 29 0.32 15.73 8.97
CA ASP A 29 1.47 15.73 8.08
C ASP A 29 1.67 14.32 7.51
N ARG A 30 1.08 14.06 6.34
CA ARG A 30 1.12 12.74 5.68
C ARG A 30 2.52 12.31 5.21
N HIS A 31 3.47 13.22 5.18
CA HIS A 31 4.88 12.90 4.88
C HIS A 31 5.65 12.48 6.14
N GLN A 32 5.09 12.71 7.34
CA GLN A 32 5.69 12.24 8.59
C GLN A 32 5.38 10.76 8.82
N LEU A 33 6.36 9.92 8.52
CA LEU A 33 6.30 8.48 8.79
C LEU A 33 6.48 8.24 10.29
N LEU A 34 5.48 7.60 10.92
CA LEU A 34 5.50 7.24 12.35
C LEU A 34 5.87 5.77 12.59
N PHE A 35 5.51 4.89 11.67
CA PHE A 35 5.81 3.46 11.75
C PHE A 35 5.76 2.83 10.37
N SER A 36 6.64 1.84 10.12
CA SER A 36 6.54 0.95 8.98
C SER A 36 7.02 -0.46 9.34
N ASP A 37 6.43 -1.47 8.72
CA ASP A 37 6.87 -2.86 8.82
C ASP A 37 6.63 -3.56 7.46
N TYR A 38 7.52 -4.46 7.12
CA TYR A 38 7.47 -5.27 5.90
C TYR A 38 7.75 -6.71 6.27
N ALA A 39 6.88 -7.64 5.85
CA ALA A 39 7.04 -9.05 6.16
C ALA A 39 6.55 -9.94 5.03
N ARG A 40 7.27 -11.03 4.75
CA ARG A 40 6.76 -12.14 3.94
C ARG A 40 5.74 -12.92 4.74
N HIS A 41 4.59 -13.23 4.14
CA HIS A 41 3.50 -13.95 4.86
C HIS A 41 3.51 -15.46 4.64
N HIS A 42 4.31 -15.98 3.69
CA HIS A 42 4.40 -17.43 3.42
C HIS A 42 3.02 -18.10 3.30
N ALA A 43 2.12 -17.52 2.50
CA ALA A 43 0.73 -17.91 2.31
C ALA A 43 -0.17 -17.77 3.56
N ASN A 44 0.31 -17.25 4.69
CA ASN A 44 -0.48 -16.99 5.89
C ASN A 44 -0.69 -15.47 6.10
N GLN A 45 -1.52 -14.89 5.25
CA GLN A 45 -1.79 -13.45 5.19
C GLN A 45 -2.39 -12.93 6.50
N ILE A 46 -3.39 -13.63 7.05
CA ILE A 46 -4.09 -13.20 8.28
C ILE A 46 -3.11 -13.13 9.46
N ALA A 47 -2.30 -14.16 9.68
CA ALA A 47 -1.32 -14.16 10.77
C ALA A 47 -0.27 -13.07 10.58
N SER A 48 0.13 -12.78 9.34
CA SER A 48 1.07 -11.70 9.03
C SER A 48 0.47 -10.33 9.37
N VAL A 49 -0.77 -10.06 8.95
CA VAL A 49 -1.48 -8.82 9.27
C VAL A 49 -1.61 -8.64 10.78
N ILE A 50 -2.05 -9.69 11.51
CA ILE A 50 -2.16 -9.64 12.98
C ILE A 50 -0.81 -9.32 13.63
N ARG A 51 0.28 -9.91 13.15
CA ARG A 51 1.64 -9.65 13.66
C ARG A 51 2.06 -8.21 13.43
N SER A 52 1.86 -7.67 12.23
CA SER A 52 2.16 -6.27 11.89
C SER A 52 1.33 -5.29 12.72
N ILE A 53 0.04 -5.56 12.91
CA ILE A 53 -0.83 -4.75 13.79
C ILE A 53 -0.33 -4.81 15.25
N LYS A 54 0.04 -5.98 15.77
CA LYS A 54 0.57 -6.10 17.13
C LYS A 54 1.86 -5.30 17.32
N LYS A 55 2.78 -5.35 16.36
CA LYS A 55 3.99 -4.53 16.36
C LYS A 55 3.64 -3.04 16.39
N PHE A 56 2.75 -2.60 15.51
CA PHE A 56 2.28 -1.22 15.45
C PHE A 56 1.69 -0.77 16.79
N CYS A 57 0.78 -1.54 17.38
CA CYS A 57 0.18 -1.24 18.69
C CYS A 57 1.19 -1.19 19.84
N GLY A 58 2.31 -1.89 19.72
CA GLY A 58 3.43 -1.81 20.66
C GLY A 58 4.19 -0.49 20.60
N HIS A 59 4.21 0.17 19.44
CA HIS A 59 4.91 1.44 19.22
C HIS A 59 4.01 2.66 19.49
N ILE A 60 2.71 2.55 19.22
CA ILE A 60 1.76 3.67 19.23
C ILE A 60 0.61 3.31 20.16
N ARG A 61 0.48 4.06 21.27
CA ARG A 61 -0.59 3.87 22.26
C ARG A 61 -1.44 5.13 22.37
N ASP A 62 -2.70 4.95 22.75
CA ASP A 62 -3.63 6.03 23.11
C ASP A 62 -3.86 7.09 22.01
N LYS A 63 -3.85 6.63 20.75
CA LYS A 63 -4.09 7.48 19.57
C LYS A 63 -5.35 7.04 18.83
N LYS A 64 -6.03 7.99 18.21
CA LYS A 64 -7.11 7.68 17.27
C LYS A 64 -6.51 7.24 15.94
N ILE A 65 -6.94 6.08 15.45
CA ILE A 65 -6.43 5.44 14.24
C ILE A 65 -7.53 5.39 13.18
N ARG A 66 -7.17 5.73 11.95
CA ARG A 66 -7.98 5.46 10.75
C ARG A 66 -7.22 4.45 9.90
N LEU A 67 -7.79 3.26 9.73
CA LEU A 67 -7.17 2.13 9.05
C LEU A 67 -7.84 1.89 7.69
N CYS A 68 -7.04 1.64 6.67
CA CYS A 68 -7.48 1.21 5.35
C CYS A 68 -6.58 0.08 4.84
N LEU A 69 -7.16 -0.87 4.10
CA LEU A 69 -6.43 -1.98 3.49
C LEU A 69 -6.41 -1.88 1.97
N THR A 70 -5.32 -2.36 1.39
CA THR A 70 -5.15 -2.53 -0.06
C THR A 70 -4.35 -3.81 -0.37
N GLY A 71 -4.21 -4.13 -1.63
CA GLY A 71 -3.47 -5.31 -2.11
C GLY A 71 -4.37 -6.49 -2.49
N SER A 72 -3.85 -7.39 -3.31
CA SER A 72 -4.59 -8.51 -3.90
C SER A 72 -5.17 -9.48 -2.87
N GLY A 73 -4.51 -9.64 -1.72
CA GLY A 73 -4.95 -10.50 -0.59
C GLY A 73 -5.77 -9.79 0.50
N ALA A 74 -5.98 -8.47 0.40
CA ALA A 74 -6.51 -7.69 1.50
C ALA A 74 -8.04 -7.76 1.68
N LYS A 75 -8.80 -7.98 0.62
CA LYS A 75 -10.28 -7.90 0.66
C LYS A 75 -10.94 -8.79 1.72
N PRO A 76 -10.58 -10.08 1.87
CA PRO A 76 -11.11 -10.92 2.93
C PRO A 76 -10.74 -10.40 4.33
N VAL A 77 -9.50 -9.93 4.50
CA VAL A 77 -9.02 -9.40 5.78
C VAL A 77 -9.77 -8.12 6.16
N ALA A 78 -9.96 -7.20 5.21
CA ALA A 78 -10.73 -5.97 5.41
C ALA A 78 -12.18 -6.25 5.83
N SER A 79 -12.81 -7.27 5.22
CA SER A 79 -14.16 -7.70 5.59
C SER A 79 -14.23 -8.22 7.03
N ILE A 80 -13.26 -9.02 7.46
CA ILE A 80 -13.19 -9.54 8.84
C ILE A 80 -12.99 -8.41 9.83
N LEU A 81 -12.10 -7.47 9.53
CA LEU A 81 -11.79 -6.33 10.40
C LEU A 81 -12.85 -5.22 10.34
N LYS A 82 -13.78 -5.29 9.38
CA LYS A 82 -14.80 -4.27 9.11
C LYS A 82 -14.19 -2.87 8.85
N VAL A 83 -13.11 -2.84 8.07
CA VAL A 83 -12.40 -1.61 7.70
C VAL A 83 -12.49 -1.37 6.19
N PRO A 84 -12.31 -0.13 5.72
CA PRO A 84 -12.29 0.19 4.30
C PRO A 84 -11.23 -0.60 3.54
N PHE A 85 -11.55 -0.95 2.31
CA PHE A 85 -10.64 -1.53 1.31
C PHE A 85 -10.60 -0.65 0.08
N VAL A 86 -9.40 -0.38 -0.41
CA VAL A 86 -9.15 0.34 -1.67
C VAL A 86 -8.41 -0.60 -2.63
N GLN A 87 -8.82 -0.62 -3.88
CA GLN A 87 -8.11 -1.41 -4.90
C GLN A 87 -6.67 -0.90 -5.07
N GLU A 88 -5.74 -1.81 -5.28
CA GLU A 88 -4.30 -1.56 -5.36
C GLU A 88 -3.95 -0.49 -6.39
N VAL A 89 -4.52 -0.56 -7.60
CA VAL A 89 -4.28 0.45 -8.65
C VAL A 89 -4.75 1.84 -8.22
N ALA A 90 -5.91 1.93 -7.56
CA ALA A 90 -6.41 3.20 -7.05
C ALA A 90 -5.53 3.73 -5.90
N ALA A 91 -5.07 2.87 -5.01
CA ALA A 91 -4.17 3.24 -3.94
C ALA A 91 -2.83 3.77 -4.48
N ASN A 92 -2.25 3.08 -5.48
CA ASN A 92 -1.02 3.50 -6.15
C ASN A 92 -1.20 4.85 -6.87
N ALA A 93 -2.29 5.02 -7.61
CA ALA A 93 -2.58 6.28 -8.30
C ALA A 93 -2.69 7.46 -7.32
N ILE A 94 -3.43 7.29 -6.21
CA ILE A 94 -3.57 8.32 -5.17
C ILE A 94 -2.20 8.65 -4.55
N ALA A 95 -1.39 7.63 -4.22
CA ALA A 95 -0.09 7.85 -3.61
C ALA A 95 0.88 8.59 -4.54
N LEU A 96 0.88 8.26 -5.83
CA LEU A 96 1.72 8.93 -6.83
C LEU A 96 1.31 10.39 -7.04
N GLN A 97 0.01 10.65 -7.12
CA GLN A 97 -0.52 12.01 -7.27
C GLN A 97 -0.30 12.88 -6.00
N ASP A 98 -0.19 12.27 -4.84
CA ASP A 98 0.12 12.98 -3.59
C ASP A 98 1.62 13.34 -3.48
N GLN A 99 2.50 12.58 -4.15
CA GLN A 99 3.94 12.76 -4.06
C GLN A 99 4.57 13.49 -5.25
N PHE A 100 3.93 13.48 -6.39
CA PHE A 100 4.46 14.01 -7.64
C PHE A 100 3.44 14.90 -8.33
N ASP A 101 3.86 16.06 -8.79
CA ASP A 101 2.99 17.02 -9.49
C ASP A 101 2.49 16.47 -10.83
N GLN A 102 3.34 15.71 -11.53
CA GLN A 102 2.99 15.09 -12.82
C GLN A 102 3.61 13.69 -12.93
N VAL A 103 2.76 12.71 -13.28
CA VAL A 103 3.17 11.34 -13.53
C VAL A 103 2.63 10.90 -14.87
N GLY A 104 3.49 10.57 -15.84
CA GLY A 104 3.05 10.01 -17.13
C GLY A 104 2.77 8.51 -17.04
N THR A 105 3.67 7.77 -16.43
CA THR A 105 3.58 6.32 -16.31
C THR A 105 4.21 5.86 -14.99
N ALA A 106 3.56 4.91 -14.33
CA ALA A 106 4.12 4.20 -13.18
C ALA A 106 4.28 2.71 -13.53
N ILE A 107 5.38 2.12 -13.07
CA ILE A 107 5.64 0.69 -13.19
C ILE A 107 5.75 0.13 -11.78
N GLU A 108 4.84 -0.78 -11.44
CA GLU A 108 4.85 -1.53 -10.20
C GLU A 108 5.41 -2.93 -10.45
N LEU A 109 6.44 -3.31 -9.73
CA LEU A 109 7.00 -4.65 -9.74
C LEU A 109 6.55 -5.39 -8.48
N GLY A 110 5.46 -6.14 -8.57
CA GLY A 110 4.97 -6.99 -7.50
C GLY A 110 5.77 -8.29 -7.37
N GLY A 111 5.44 -9.11 -6.37
CA GLY A 111 6.09 -10.41 -6.16
C GLY A 111 5.74 -11.43 -7.26
N GLN A 112 4.54 -11.38 -7.82
CA GLN A 112 4.06 -12.33 -8.84
C GLN A 112 3.59 -11.66 -10.12
N ASP A 113 3.30 -10.38 -10.12
CA ASP A 113 2.83 -9.62 -11.25
C ASP A 113 3.61 -8.30 -11.39
N ALA A 114 3.61 -7.76 -12.59
CA ALA A 114 4.07 -6.41 -12.87
C ALA A 114 2.93 -5.63 -13.51
N LYS A 115 2.75 -4.38 -13.11
CA LYS A 115 1.69 -3.51 -13.61
C LYS A 115 2.29 -2.22 -14.16
N MET A 116 1.76 -1.76 -15.27
CA MET A 116 2.02 -0.43 -15.82
C MET A 116 0.72 0.38 -15.71
N ILE A 117 0.79 1.53 -15.10
CA ILE A 117 -0.32 2.46 -14.91
C ILE A 117 0.00 3.71 -15.71
N PHE A 118 -0.87 4.07 -16.64
CA PHE A 118 -0.74 5.26 -17.47
C PHE A 118 -1.67 6.35 -16.96
N PHE A 119 -1.14 7.56 -16.89
CA PHE A 119 -1.89 8.73 -16.46
C PHE A 119 -2.11 9.67 -17.62
N LYS A 120 -3.20 10.41 -17.58
CA LYS A 120 -3.51 11.52 -18.46
C LYS A 120 -3.97 12.72 -17.67
N ASP A 121 -3.67 13.90 -18.17
CA ASP A 121 -4.21 15.13 -17.59
C ASP A 121 -5.72 15.20 -17.81
N SER A 122 -6.44 15.75 -16.84
CA SER A 122 -7.84 16.08 -17.00
C SER A 122 -7.97 17.25 -18.01
N GLU A 123 -9.11 17.34 -18.67
CA GLU A 123 -9.38 18.41 -19.64
C GLU A 123 -9.17 19.83 -19.07
N ASN A 124 -9.27 19.98 -17.76
CA ASN A 124 -9.07 21.24 -17.04
C ASN A 124 -7.63 21.45 -16.53
N GLY A 125 -6.70 20.51 -16.75
CA GLY A 125 -5.30 20.59 -16.35
C GLY A 125 -5.05 20.61 -14.83
N GLN A 126 -6.07 20.41 -14.00
CA GLN A 126 -5.98 20.53 -12.54
C GLN A 126 -5.74 19.20 -11.82
N SER A 127 -5.88 18.07 -12.49
CA SER A 127 -5.69 16.75 -11.91
C SER A 127 -5.33 15.75 -12.99
N GLN A 128 -4.73 14.65 -12.57
CA GLN A 128 -4.47 13.50 -13.45
C GLN A 128 -5.43 12.37 -13.13
N SER A 129 -5.75 11.55 -14.12
CA SER A 129 -6.54 10.33 -13.95
C SER A 129 -5.82 9.15 -14.59
N VAL A 130 -6.07 7.94 -14.08
CA VAL A 130 -5.60 6.71 -14.74
C VAL A 130 -6.33 6.58 -16.08
N SER A 131 -5.56 6.51 -17.16
CA SER A 131 -6.10 6.39 -18.53
C SER A 131 -6.10 4.96 -19.04
N ASP A 132 -5.09 4.17 -18.64
CA ASP A 132 -4.94 2.75 -19.02
C ASP A 132 -4.13 2.01 -17.95
N MET A 133 -4.30 0.70 -17.90
CA MET A 133 -3.52 -0.18 -17.04
C MET A 133 -3.22 -1.47 -17.78
N ARG A 134 -1.96 -1.89 -17.73
CA ARG A 134 -1.51 -3.16 -18.29
C ARG A 134 -0.85 -4.00 -17.23
N MET A 135 -1.13 -5.30 -17.26
CA MET A 135 -0.47 -6.29 -16.41
C MET A 135 0.25 -7.29 -17.30
N ASN A 136 1.38 -7.82 -16.82
CA ASN A 136 2.03 -8.92 -17.52
C ASN A 136 1.11 -10.16 -17.51
N GLY A 137 1.02 -10.82 -18.67
CA GLY A 137 0.18 -12.02 -18.83
C GLY A 137 0.80 -13.31 -18.32
N SER A 138 2.04 -13.27 -17.83
CA SER A 138 2.79 -14.44 -17.37
C SER A 138 3.20 -14.27 -15.93
N CYS A 139 2.87 -15.23 -15.07
CA CYS A 139 3.41 -15.30 -13.72
C CYS A 139 4.95 -15.30 -13.76
N ALA A 140 5.56 -14.54 -12.90
CA ALA A 140 7.00 -14.45 -12.67
C ALA A 140 7.86 -13.79 -13.77
N GLY A 141 7.42 -13.64 -15.00
CA GLY A 141 8.19 -12.94 -16.04
C GLY A 141 8.33 -11.43 -15.74
N GLY A 142 9.53 -10.98 -15.35
CA GLY A 142 9.80 -9.55 -15.05
C GLY A 142 9.21 -9.07 -13.73
N THR A 143 9.08 -9.94 -12.74
CA THR A 143 8.52 -9.64 -11.40
C THR A 143 9.58 -9.73 -10.31
N GLY A 144 9.24 -9.33 -9.07
CA GLY A 144 10.12 -9.47 -7.92
C GLY A 144 10.57 -10.93 -7.66
N ALA A 145 9.71 -11.91 -7.92
CA ALA A 145 10.07 -13.32 -7.81
C ALA A 145 11.18 -13.73 -8.79
N PHE A 146 11.16 -13.21 -10.02
CA PHE A 146 12.22 -13.44 -11.01
C PHE A 146 13.55 -12.82 -10.56
N ILE A 147 13.51 -11.61 -10.00
CA ILE A 147 14.71 -10.96 -9.47
C ILE A 147 15.30 -11.76 -8.29
N ASP A 148 14.45 -12.23 -7.37
CA ASP A 148 14.87 -13.09 -6.24
C ASP A 148 15.49 -14.40 -6.73
N GLU A 149 14.93 -15.04 -7.79
CA GLU A 149 15.43 -16.26 -8.37
C GLU A 149 16.82 -16.06 -9.00
N ILE A 150 17.00 -15.02 -9.81
CA ILE A 150 18.30 -14.67 -10.39
C ILE A 150 19.32 -14.38 -9.29
N ALA A 151 18.96 -13.62 -8.25
CA ALA A 151 19.85 -13.32 -7.13
C ALA A 151 20.26 -14.56 -6.33
N SER A 152 19.48 -15.63 -6.35
CA SER A 152 19.78 -16.89 -5.67
C SER A 152 20.79 -17.79 -6.43
N VAL A 153 20.99 -17.53 -7.72
CA VAL A 153 21.88 -18.29 -8.61
C VAL A 153 23.26 -17.65 -8.76
N LEU A 154 23.36 -16.36 -8.42
CA LEU A 154 24.62 -15.59 -8.41
C LEU A 154 25.33 -15.64 -7.06
#